data_07a032a302d44e19d315acea8154e53b
#
_entry.id   07a032a302d44e19d315acea8154e53b
#
_cell.length_a   1.000
_cell.length_b   1.000
_cell.length_c   1.000
_cell.angle_alpha   90.00
_cell.angle_beta   90.00
_cell.angle_gamma   90.00
#
_symmetry.space_group_name_H-M   'P 1'
#
loop_
_entity.id
_entity.type
_entity.pdbx_description
1 polymer ?
#
loop_
_entity_poly.entity_id
_entity_poly.type
_entity_poly.pdbx_seq_one_letter_code
_entity_poly.pdbx_strand_id
1 'polypeptide(L)'
;MMQKKLAAGLAVLLAAGMALSSCGESGAAGNDSVSDAAGNEAAALTEAKTTPYGRYPETITYTLAKMTGVNNSNLPEGETYEDNAYTRLIREIINVQNEDVYENYGDTYNVGISTMIATGNIADIMVVDQKTMNAMQKNDQLADLTEVYANCASDRIKDIYASYGEEILQGCTFDGKLMAFPETNISDGPNLLWVRKDWMEKLGLSVPETIDDVKHIALTFAEENPANQEMGNICLLYTSPSPRDST
;
A
#
# COMPACT_ATOMS: atom_id res chain seq x y z
N MET A 1 -32.20 -5.76 -18.20
CA MET A 1 -33.13 -6.38 -17.28
C MET A 1 -32.41 -7.49 -16.55
N MET A 2 -31.68 -7.16 -15.49
CA MET A 2 -31.33 -8.01 -14.37
C MET A 2 -30.68 -7.11 -13.32
N GLN A 3 -31.51 -6.45 -12.55
CA GLN A 3 -31.18 -5.87 -11.28
C GLN A 3 -31.29 -6.93 -10.19
N LYS A 4 -30.54 -6.73 -9.14
CA LYS A 4 -30.64 -7.33 -7.82
C LYS A 4 -29.73 -8.53 -7.59
N LYS A 5 -28.61 -8.22 -6.91
CA LYS A 5 -28.26 -8.88 -5.64
C LYS A 5 -26.99 -8.26 -5.07
N LEU A 6 -27.10 -7.11 -4.47
CA LEU A 6 -26.13 -6.60 -3.50
C LEU A 6 -26.95 -5.90 -2.40
N ALA A 7 -27.47 -6.69 -1.49
CA ALA A 7 -27.96 -6.26 -0.19
C ALA A 7 -28.30 -7.50 0.61
N ALA A 8 -27.33 -8.07 1.24
CA ALA A 8 -27.58 -9.03 2.30
C ALA A 8 -26.39 -8.95 3.27
N GLY A 9 -26.66 -8.37 4.42
CA GLY A 9 -26.05 -8.78 5.60
C GLY A 9 -25.73 -7.70 6.62
N LEU A 10 -26.66 -6.80 6.91
CA LEU A 10 -26.65 -6.15 8.23
C LEU A 10 -28.07 -6.11 8.78
N ALA A 11 -28.55 -7.28 9.16
CA ALA A 11 -29.76 -7.40 9.97
C ALA A 11 -29.38 -7.19 11.44
N VAL A 12 -29.54 -5.97 11.92
CA VAL A 12 -29.61 -5.69 13.35
C VAL A 12 -30.95 -6.24 13.84
N LEU A 13 -30.91 -7.36 14.56
CA LEU A 13 -32.03 -7.86 15.34
C LEU A 13 -32.19 -7.01 16.59
N LEU A 14 -33.08 -6.03 16.54
CA LEU A 14 -33.65 -5.42 17.74
C LEU A 14 -34.72 -6.38 18.26
N ALA A 15 -34.38 -7.19 19.26
CA ALA A 15 -35.34 -7.90 20.06
C ALA A 15 -35.83 -6.98 21.17
N ALA A 16 -37.03 -6.42 21.00
CA ALA A 16 -37.76 -5.76 22.08
C ALA A 16 -38.26 -6.82 23.06
N GLY A 17 -37.59 -6.90 24.21
CA GLY A 17 -38.07 -7.73 25.33
C GLY A 17 -39.21 -7.06 26.07
N MET A 18 -40.40 -7.63 25.98
CA MET A 18 -41.53 -7.32 26.91
C MET A 18 -41.26 -7.99 28.25
N ALA A 19 -41.21 -7.16 29.27
CA ALA A 19 -41.19 -7.60 30.65
C ALA A 19 -42.56 -8.20 31.03
N LEU A 20 -42.56 -9.45 31.43
CA LEU A 20 -43.62 -10.04 32.25
C LEU A 20 -43.04 -10.35 33.61
N SER A 21 -43.46 -9.56 34.57
CA SER A 21 -43.22 -9.80 36.00
C SER A 21 -43.95 -11.02 36.49
N SER A 22 -43.19 -11.99 37.02
CA SER A 22 -43.69 -13.02 37.89
C SER A 22 -42.74 -13.20 39.06
N CYS A 23 -43.22 -12.91 40.26
CA CYS A 23 -42.54 -13.22 41.52
C CYS A 23 -42.35 -14.67 41.71
N GLY A 24 -41.15 -15.10 42.13
CA GLY A 24 -40.83 -16.46 42.60
C GLY A 24 -39.39 -16.48 43.07
N GLU A 25 -39.24 -16.66 44.37
CA GLU A 25 -38.05 -16.55 45.19
C GLU A 25 -37.06 -17.70 45.02
N SER A 26 -35.78 -17.37 45.19
CA SER A 26 -34.61 -18.15 45.53
C SER A 26 -33.77 -18.81 44.41
N GLY A 27 -32.50 -18.41 44.35
CA GLY A 27 -31.40 -19.16 43.75
C GLY A 27 -30.39 -18.28 42.99
N ALA A 28 -29.43 -17.72 43.72
CA ALA A 28 -28.27 -17.05 43.12
C ALA A 28 -27.37 -18.03 42.37
N ALA A 29 -27.03 -17.73 41.13
CA ALA A 29 -25.67 -17.86 40.56
C ALA A 29 -25.67 -17.65 39.02
N GLY A 30 -24.93 -16.66 38.56
CA GLY A 30 -24.25 -16.71 37.27
C GLY A 30 -24.99 -16.22 36.05
N ASN A 31 -25.16 -14.90 35.89
CA ASN A 31 -25.53 -14.33 34.60
C ASN A 31 -24.78 -13.01 34.22
N ASP A 32 -23.70 -12.69 34.94
CA ASP A 32 -22.95 -11.45 34.67
C ASP A 32 -21.83 -11.62 33.63
N SER A 33 -21.45 -12.85 33.26
CA SER A 33 -20.30 -13.07 32.38
C SER A 33 -20.60 -12.93 30.87
N VAL A 34 -21.87 -12.99 30.45
CA VAL A 34 -22.24 -12.93 29.02
C VAL A 34 -22.44 -11.46 28.58
N SER A 35 -22.93 -10.59 29.45
CA SER A 35 -23.10 -9.19 29.14
C SER A 35 -21.77 -8.43 29.09
N ASP A 36 -20.81 -8.80 29.95
CA ASP A 36 -19.49 -8.17 29.98
C ASP A 36 -18.63 -8.57 28.77
N ALA A 37 -18.74 -9.80 28.30
CA ALA A 37 -18.02 -10.27 27.10
C ALA A 37 -18.51 -9.54 25.83
N ALA A 38 -19.82 -9.40 25.63
CA ALA A 38 -20.38 -8.70 24.48
C ALA A 38 -20.09 -7.19 24.50
N GLY A 39 -20.08 -6.59 25.69
CA GLY A 39 -19.70 -5.19 25.88
C GLY A 39 -18.22 -4.92 25.55
N ASN A 40 -17.34 -5.82 25.95
CA ASN A 40 -15.91 -5.75 25.67
C ASN A 40 -15.61 -5.93 24.17
N GLU A 41 -16.29 -6.83 23.50
CA GLU A 41 -16.14 -7.07 22.07
C GLU A 41 -16.62 -5.89 21.22
N ALA A 42 -17.74 -5.27 21.56
CA ALA A 42 -18.24 -4.06 20.91
C ALA A 42 -17.29 -2.86 21.12
N ALA A 43 -16.70 -2.72 22.30
CA ALA A 43 -15.70 -1.69 22.58
C ALA A 43 -14.42 -1.90 21.77
N ALA A 44 -13.91 -3.14 21.72
CA ALA A 44 -12.74 -3.48 20.91
C ALA A 44 -12.97 -3.26 19.41
N LEU A 45 -14.15 -3.59 18.89
CA LEU A 45 -14.52 -3.31 17.50
C LEU A 45 -14.59 -1.80 17.22
N THR A 46 -15.07 -1.02 18.16
CA THR A 46 -15.11 0.44 18.05
C THR A 46 -13.69 1.02 18.03
N GLU A 47 -12.83 0.58 18.93
CA GLU A 47 -11.43 0.97 18.97
C GLU A 47 -10.70 0.62 17.66
N ALA A 48 -10.88 -0.60 17.15
CA ALA A 48 -10.31 -1.05 15.89
C ALA A 48 -10.69 -0.17 14.70
N LYS A 49 -11.89 0.39 14.70
CA LYS A 49 -12.42 1.23 13.61
C LYS A 49 -12.13 2.72 13.75
N THR A 50 -11.71 3.17 14.93
CA THR A 50 -11.59 4.60 15.23
C THR A 50 -10.23 5.03 15.75
N THR A 51 -9.25 4.11 15.80
CA THR A 51 -7.89 4.43 16.25
C THR A 51 -6.85 3.81 15.35
N PRO A 52 -5.66 4.43 15.23
CA PRO A 52 -4.52 3.77 14.62
C PRO A 52 -4.15 2.50 15.41
N TYR A 53 -3.87 1.43 14.68
CA TYR A 53 -3.45 0.14 15.27
C TYR A 53 -4.45 -0.52 16.23
N GLY A 54 -5.72 -0.12 16.23
CA GLY A 54 -6.76 -0.79 16.97
C GLY A 54 -6.91 -2.25 16.53
N ARG A 55 -6.95 -3.17 17.50
CA ARG A 55 -6.99 -4.60 17.22
C ARG A 55 -8.43 -5.08 17.06
N TYR A 56 -8.73 -5.74 15.96
CA TYR A 56 -10.03 -6.39 15.77
C TYR A 56 -10.20 -7.58 16.71
N PRO A 57 -11.39 -7.76 17.32
CA PRO A 57 -11.67 -8.89 18.20
C PRO A 57 -11.63 -10.25 17.44
N GLU A 58 -12.12 -10.26 16.21
CA GLU A 58 -12.03 -11.40 15.29
C GLU A 58 -11.06 -11.10 14.14
N THR A 59 -10.51 -12.16 13.53
CA THR A 59 -9.62 -11.98 12.38
C THR A 59 -10.41 -11.46 11.19
N ILE A 60 -9.99 -10.32 10.67
CA ILE A 60 -10.51 -9.74 9.43
C ILE A 60 -9.60 -10.17 8.28
N THR A 61 -10.21 -10.81 7.28
CA THR A 61 -9.52 -11.13 6.03
C THR A 61 -10.00 -10.19 4.94
N TYR A 62 -9.06 -9.61 4.17
CA TYR A 62 -9.35 -8.80 3.00
C TYR A 62 -8.63 -9.35 1.78
N THR A 63 -9.25 -9.21 0.63
CA THR A 63 -8.66 -9.62 -0.65
C THR A 63 -7.75 -8.52 -1.20
N LEU A 64 -6.57 -8.91 -1.68
CA LEU A 64 -5.56 -8.00 -2.21
C LEU A 64 -5.16 -8.38 -3.64
N ALA A 65 -5.26 -7.44 -4.56
CA ALA A 65 -4.56 -7.52 -5.83
C ALA A 65 -3.20 -6.82 -5.68
N LYS A 66 -2.15 -7.62 -5.51
CA LYS A 66 -0.82 -7.14 -5.14
C LYS A 66 0.02 -6.84 -6.38
N MET A 67 0.48 -5.60 -6.48
CA MET A 67 1.54 -5.27 -7.42
C MET A 67 2.89 -5.68 -6.81
N THR A 68 3.61 -6.53 -7.52
CA THR A 68 4.95 -6.98 -7.15
C THR A 68 5.99 -6.27 -8.02
N GLY A 69 7.25 -6.25 -7.59
CA GLY A 69 8.36 -5.71 -8.37
C GLY A 69 9.23 -6.83 -8.95
N VAL A 70 9.85 -6.57 -10.08
CA VAL A 70 10.80 -7.52 -10.74
C VAL A 70 11.93 -7.91 -9.79
N ASN A 71 12.33 -7.00 -8.90
CA ASN A 71 13.42 -7.19 -7.95
C ASN A 71 12.96 -7.59 -6.53
N ASN A 72 11.65 -7.77 -6.32
CA ASN A 72 11.10 -8.14 -5.01
C ASN A 72 11.03 -9.65 -4.77
N SER A 73 11.71 -10.43 -5.61
CA SER A 73 11.78 -11.89 -5.51
C SER A 73 12.74 -12.41 -4.42
N ASN A 74 13.39 -11.51 -3.68
CA ASN A 74 14.34 -11.89 -2.62
C ASN A 74 13.63 -12.08 -1.27
N LEU A 75 12.50 -12.74 -1.27
CA LEU A 75 11.89 -13.19 -0.02
C LEU A 75 12.76 -14.28 0.62
N PRO A 76 12.87 -14.32 1.95
CA PRO A 76 13.51 -15.44 2.64
C PRO A 76 12.90 -16.77 2.25
N GLU A 77 13.68 -17.84 2.37
CA GLU A 77 13.22 -19.19 2.03
C GLU A 77 11.96 -19.57 2.82
N GLY A 78 10.93 -20.00 2.12
CA GLY A 78 9.64 -20.39 2.71
C GLY A 78 8.67 -19.23 2.93
N GLU A 79 9.04 -17.99 2.63
CA GLU A 79 8.12 -16.85 2.69
C GLU A 79 7.48 -16.56 1.31
N THR A 80 6.27 -16.01 1.35
CA THR A 80 5.51 -15.56 0.18
C THR A 80 5.13 -14.09 0.35
N TYR A 81 4.58 -13.48 -0.69
CA TYR A 81 4.03 -12.11 -0.53
C TYR A 81 2.84 -12.08 0.42
N GLU A 82 2.03 -13.14 0.46
CA GLU A 82 0.89 -13.26 1.36
C GLU A 82 1.30 -13.61 2.79
N ASP A 83 2.27 -14.51 2.97
CA ASP A 83 2.76 -14.94 4.28
C ASP A 83 4.26 -14.68 4.44
N ASN A 84 4.58 -13.61 5.16
CA ASN A 84 5.94 -13.19 5.47
C ASN A 84 5.98 -12.49 6.86
N ALA A 85 7.17 -12.09 7.26
CA ALA A 85 7.35 -11.46 8.57
C ALA A 85 6.45 -10.22 8.79
N TYR A 86 6.20 -9.42 7.75
CA TYR A 86 5.37 -8.21 7.85
C TYR A 86 3.89 -8.55 7.96
N THR A 87 3.38 -9.46 7.15
CA THR A 87 1.96 -9.85 7.19
C THR A 87 1.62 -10.57 8.50
N ARG A 88 2.54 -11.39 9.02
CA ARG A 88 2.40 -12.00 10.34
C ARG A 88 2.38 -10.97 11.47
N LEU A 89 3.24 -9.94 11.39
CA LEU A 89 3.25 -8.84 12.36
C LEU A 89 1.95 -8.05 12.35
N ILE A 90 1.41 -7.74 11.17
CA ILE A 90 0.11 -7.06 11.02
C ILE A 90 -0.99 -7.89 11.68
N ARG A 91 -1.02 -9.19 11.41
CA ARG A 91 -1.99 -10.11 12.05
C ARG A 91 -1.84 -10.14 13.57
N GLU A 92 -0.61 -10.13 14.06
CA GLU A 92 -0.35 -10.10 15.52
C GLU A 92 -0.83 -8.80 16.17
N ILE A 93 -0.55 -7.63 15.54
CA ILE A 93 -0.87 -6.32 16.13
C ILE A 93 -2.36 -6.03 16.03
N ILE A 94 -2.95 -6.10 14.84
CA ILE A 94 -4.31 -5.60 14.56
C ILE A 94 -5.32 -6.69 14.22
N ASN A 95 -4.91 -7.95 14.16
CA ASN A 95 -5.72 -9.11 13.82
C ASN A 95 -6.36 -9.03 12.41
N VAL A 96 -5.59 -8.54 11.44
CA VAL A 96 -5.99 -8.43 10.04
C VAL A 96 -5.04 -9.24 9.18
N GLN A 97 -5.55 -9.94 8.19
CA GLN A 97 -4.74 -10.69 7.23
C GLN A 97 -5.20 -10.44 5.79
N ASN A 98 -4.25 -10.48 4.88
CA ASN A 98 -4.53 -10.44 3.45
C ASN A 98 -4.76 -11.85 2.88
N GLU A 99 -5.53 -11.91 1.80
CA GLU A 99 -5.63 -13.01 0.87
C GLU A 99 -5.26 -12.46 -0.50
N ASP A 100 -4.08 -12.83 -1.02
CA ASP A 100 -3.56 -12.29 -2.28
C ASP A 100 -4.24 -13.03 -3.45
N VAL A 101 -5.34 -12.47 -3.96
CA VAL A 101 -6.14 -13.05 -5.04
C VAL A 101 -5.55 -12.82 -6.43
N TYR A 102 -4.60 -11.89 -6.54
CA TYR A 102 -3.85 -11.61 -7.76
C TYR A 102 -2.48 -11.02 -7.42
N GLU A 103 -1.42 -11.61 -7.99
CA GLU A 103 -0.06 -11.11 -7.87
C GLU A 103 0.56 -10.99 -9.26
N ASN A 104 1.06 -9.82 -9.62
CA ASN A 104 1.81 -9.61 -10.86
C ASN A 104 2.56 -8.28 -10.81
N TYR A 105 3.35 -7.97 -11.84
CA TYR A 105 4.12 -6.74 -11.94
C TYR A 105 3.94 -6.05 -13.29
N GLY A 106 4.27 -4.75 -13.34
CA GLY A 106 4.30 -3.94 -14.54
C GLY A 106 3.00 -3.98 -15.34
N ASP A 107 3.12 -4.04 -16.66
CA ASP A 107 1.97 -4.02 -17.57
C ASP A 107 1.05 -5.23 -17.41
N THR A 108 1.60 -6.39 -17.04
CA THR A 108 0.81 -7.60 -16.80
C THR A 108 -0.13 -7.41 -15.60
N TYR A 109 0.34 -6.73 -14.57
CA TYR A 109 -0.51 -6.35 -13.45
C TYR A 109 -1.70 -5.48 -13.91
N ASN A 110 -1.43 -4.43 -14.68
CA ASN A 110 -2.46 -3.49 -15.17
C ASN A 110 -3.51 -4.18 -16.05
N VAL A 111 -3.08 -5.14 -16.88
CA VAL A 111 -4.01 -5.95 -17.71
C VAL A 111 -4.91 -6.81 -16.82
N GLY A 112 -4.36 -7.45 -15.80
CA GLY A 112 -5.13 -8.25 -14.84
C GLY A 112 -6.14 -7.42 -14.08
N ILE A 113 -5.74 -6.26 -13.56
CA ILE A 113 -6.64 -5.32 -12.87
C ILE A 113 -7.79 -4.88 -13.79
N SER A 114 -7.48 -4.53 -15.03
CA SER A 114 -8.50 -4.16 -16.01
C SER A 114 -9.51 -5.29 -16.24
N THR A 115 -9.03 -6.53 -16.26
CA THR A 115 -9.90 -7.73 -16.40
C THR A 115 -10.75 -7.94 -15.15
N MET A 116 -10.20 -7.80 -13.96
CA MET A 116 -10.93 -7.92 -12.69
C MET A 116 -12.06 -6.89 -12.62
N ILE A 117 -11.77 -5.64 -12.97
CA ILE A 117 -12.78 -4.56 -13.01
C ILE A 117 -13.87 -4.87 -14.05
N ALA A 118 -13.50 -5.29 -15.25
CA ALA A 118 -14.44 -5.59 -16.33
C ALA A 118 -15.38 -6.77 -16.01
N THR A 119 -14.89 -7.75 -15.26
CA THR A 119 -15.67 -8.93 -14.84
C THR A 119 -16.42 -8.72 -13.52
N GLY A 120 -16.21 -7.60 -12.83
CA GLY A 120 -16.80 -7.31 -11.51
C GLY A 120 -16.22 -8.13 -10.38
N ASN A 121 -15.08 -8.82 -10.60
CA ASN A 121 -14.36 -9.55 -9.57
C ASN A 121 -13.24 -8.67 -9.00
N ILE A 122 -13.64 -7.61 -8.30
CA ILE A 122 -12.75 -6.58 -7.77
C ILE A 122 -12.27 -7.01 -6.39
N ALA A 123 -10.94 -6.96 -6.14
CA ALA A 123 -10.38 -7.17 -4.82
C ALA A 123 -10.69 -5.97 -3.90
N ASP A 124 -10.73 -6.21 -2.58
CA ASP A 124 -10.98 -5.15 -1.60
C ASP A 124 -9.92 -4.05 -1.66
N ILE A 125 -8.66 -4.42 -1.92
CA ILE A 125 -7.56 -3.48 -2.09
C ILE A 125 -6.81 -3.80 -3.38
N MET A 126 -6.52 -2.76 -4.18
CA MET A 126 -5.70 -2.86 -5.38
C MET A 126 -4.96 -1.56 -5.67
N VAL A 127 -3.85 -1.65 -6.37
CA VAL A 127 -3.14 -0.49 -6.90
C VAL A 127 -3.66 -0.18 -8.30
N VAL A 128 -4.03 1.06 -8.55
CA VAL A 128 -4.56 1.49 -9.86
C VAL A 128 -3.96 2.84 -10.26
N ASP A 129 -3.88 3.10 -11.55
CA ASP A 129 -3.52 4.43 -12.05
C ASP A 129 -4.67 5.43 -11.90
N GLN A 130 -4.36 6.71 -12.04
CA GLN A 130 -5.33 7.82 -11.95
C GLN A 130 -6.52 7.66 -12.91
N LYS A 131 -6.26 7.17 -14.13
CA LYS A 131 -7.29 6.97 -15.14
C LYS A 131 -8.28 5.90 -14.73
N THR A 132 -7.77 4.79 -14.24
CA THR A 132 -8.57 3.67 -13.73
C THR A 132 -9.35 4.08 -12.47
N MET A 133 -8.71 4.77 -11.53
CA MET A 133 -9.38 5.32 -10.34
C MET A 133 -10.55 6.24 -10.72
N ASN A 134 -10.35 7.15 -11.68
CA ASN A 134 -11.42 8.03 -12.16
C ASN A 134 -12.58 7.27 -12.80
N ALA A 135 -12.29 6.16 -13.48
CA ALA A 135 -13.33 5.31 -14.07
C ALA A 135 -14.10 4.54 -12.98
N MET A 136 -13.39 4.01 -11.98
CA MET A 136 -14.00 3.30 -10.85
C MET A 136 -14.89 4.24 -10.02
N GLN A 137 -14.44 5.48 -9.77
CA GLN A 137 -15.22 6.49 -9.06
C GLN A 137 -16.55 6.78 -9.78
N LYS A 138 -16.55 6.94 -11.10
CA LYS A 138 -17.75 7.19 -11.90
C LYS A 138 -18.76 6.02 -11.89
N ASN A 139 -18.29 4.83 -11.56
CA ASN A 139 -19.10 3.62 -11.48
C ASN A 139 -19.43 3.21 -10.03
N ASP A 140 -19.23 4.09 -9.05
CA ASP A 140 -19.47 3.84 -7.62
C ASP A 140 -18.76 2.57 -7.11
N GLN A 141 -17.51 2.35 -7.56
CA GLN A 141 -16.70 1.17 -7.20
C GLN A 141 -15.67 1.45 -6.13
N LEU A 142 -15.60 2.68 -5.62
CA LEU A 142 -14.66 3.09 -4.58
C LEU A 142 -15.38 3.36 -3.26
N ALA A 143 -14.73 3.02 -2.15
CA ALA A 143 -15.19 3.32 -0.81
C ALA A 143 -14.82 4.74 -0.38
N ASP A 144 -15.65 5.38 0.43
CA ASP A 144 -15.33 6.64 1.11
C ASP A 144 -14.39 6.36 2.29
N LEU A 145 -13.15 6.82 2.19
CA LEU A 145 -12.09 6.62 3.18
C LEU A 145 -11.86 7.84 4.07
N THR A 146 -12.71 8.87 4.00
CA THR A 146 -12.53 10.15 4.69
C THR A 146 -12.42 9.96 6.21
N GLU A 147 -13.37 9.26 6.80
CA GLU A 147 -13.37 9.00 8.25
C GLU A 147 -12.27 7.99 8.64
N VAL A 148 -12.01 7.01 7.80
CA VAL A 148 -10.93 6.04 8.02
C VAL A 148 -9.58 6.75 8.09
N TYR A 149 -9.30 7.67 7.17
CA TYR A 149 -8.09 8.47 7.21
C TYR A 149 -8.02 9.37 8.44
N ALA A 150 -9.10 10.05 8.75
CA ALA A 150 -9.16 10.98 9.89
C ALA A 150 -8.87 10.26 11.22
N ASN A 151 -9.45 9.07 11.42
CA ASN A 151 -9.45 8.35 12.69
C ASN A 151 -8.32 7.32 12.80
N CYS A 152 -8.02 6.60 11.72
CA CYS A 152 -7.13 5.44 11.75
C CYS A 152 -5.73 5.71 11.19
N ALA A 153 -5.51 6.79 10.43
CA ALA A 153 -4.17 7.15 10.01
C ALA A 153 -3.36 7.65 11.21
N SER A 154 -2.17 7.08 11.41
CA SER A 154 -1.24 7.57 12.44
C SER A 154 -0.73 8.96 12.09
N ASP A 155 -0.26 9.71 13.10
CA ASP A 155 0.33 11.03 12.90
C ASP A 155 1.49 10.97 11.91
N ARG A 156 2.31 9.92 11.97
CA ARG A 156 3.40 9.70 11.01
C ARG A 156 2.91 9.61 9.56
N ILE A 157 1.81 8.92 9.30
CA ILE A 157 1.23 8.83 7.95
C ILE A 157 0.69 10.19 7.51
N LYS A 158 0.02 10.92 8.41
CA LYS A 158 -0.47 12.28 8.15
C LYS A 158 0.69 13.23 7.84
N ASP A 159 1.78 13.15 8.58
CA ASP A 159 2.99 13.96 8.36
C ASP A 159 3.65 13.63 7.01
N ILE A 160 3.71 12.35 6.63
CA ILE A 160 4.23 11.93 5.32
C ILE A 160 3.39 12.56 4.20
N TYR A 161 2.07 12.42 4.22
CA TYR A 161 1.23 13.03 3.19
C TYR A 161 1.33 14.55 3.20
N ALA A 162 1.37 15.20 4.37
CA ALA A 162 1.55 16.63 4.49
C ALA A 162 2.88 17.12 3.88
N SER A 163 3.94 16.30 3.93
CA SER A 163 5.23 16.64 3.34
C SER A 163 5.22 16.75 1.80
N TYR A 164 4.26 16.11 1.14
CA TYR A 164 4.04 16.23 -0.31
C TYR A 164 3.16 17.44 -0.69
N GLY A 165 2.59 18.13 0.29
CA GLY A 165 1.63 19.21 0.09
C GLY A 165 0.17 18.74 0.03
N GLU A 166 -0.75 19.69 0.17
CA GLU A 166 -2.20 19.39 0.21
C GLU A 166 -2.72 18.76 -1.09
N GLU A 167 -2.06 19.01 -2.21
CA GLU A 167 -2.47 18.55 -3.54
C GLU A 167 -2.44 17.03 -3.69
N ILE A 168 -1.60 16.33 -2.91
CA ILE A 168 -1.45 14.87 -3.04
C ILE A 168 -2.75 14.13 -2.72
N LEU A 169 -3.43 14.50 -1.66
CA LEU A 169 -4.73 13.90 -1.28
C LEU A 169 -5.88 14.44 -2.12
N GLN A 170 -5.77 15.67 -2.63
CA GLN A 170 -6.78 16.26 -3.51
C GLN A 170 -6.94 15.47 -4.81
N GLY A 171 -5.85 14.91 -5.34
CA GLY A 171 -5.88 14.03 -6.52
C GLY A 171 -6.73 12.76 -6.35
N CYS A 172 -6.97 12.35 -5.10
CA CYS A 172 -7.77 11.19 -4.74
C CYS A 172 -9.11 11.56 -4.09
N THR A 173 -9.46 12.86 -4.06
CA THR A 173 -10.68 13.37 -3.41
C THR A 173 -11.72 13.76 -4.46
N PHE A 174 -12.93 13.25 -4.32
CA PHE A 174 -14.07 13.51 -5.21
C PHE A 174 -15.26 13.97 -4.37
N ASP A 175 -15.84 15.11 -4.71
CA ASP A 175 -16.98 15.70 -3.98
C ASP A 175 -16.74 15.80 -2.47
N GLY A 176 -15.49 16.13 -2.07
CA GLY A 176 -15.09 16.26 -0.67
C GLY A 176 -14.83 14.93 0.06
N LYS A 177 -14.86 13.79 -0.64
CA LYS A 177 -14.63 12.46 -0.11
C LYS A 177 -13.30 11.90 -0.59
N LEU A 178 -12.48 11.43 0.31
CA LEU A 178 -11.24 10.73 0.00
C LEU A 178 -11.59 9.30 -0.45
N MET A 179 -11.31 8.96 -1.71
CA MET A 179 -11.71 7.70 -2.33
C MET A 179 -10.55 6.74 -2.57
N ALA A 180 -9.32 7.19 -2.42
CA ALA A 180 -8.12 6.37 -2.52
C ALA A 180 -6.97 7.01 -1.74
N PHE A 181 -5.93 6.23 -1.47
CA PHE A 181 -4.67 6.74 -0.95
C PHE A 181 -3.62 6.77 -2.06
N PRO A 182 -2.95 7.90 -2.29
CA PRO A 182 -1.84 7.95 -3.24
C PRO A 182 -0.68 7.09 -2.73
N GLU A 183 -0.11 6.28 -3.63
CA GLU A 183 1.11 5.56 -3.34
C GLU A 183 2.26 6.57 -3.24
N THR A 184 2.95 6.57 -2.09
CA THR A 184 4.15 7.39 -1.89
C THR A 184 5.38 6.56 -2.20
N ASN A 185 6.10 6.95 -3.24
CA ASN A 185 7.30 6.24 -3.66
C ASN A 185 8.54 6.95 -3.12
N ILE A 186 9.25 6.31 -2.20
CA ILE A 186 10.54 6.80 -1.71
C ILE A 186 11.64 6.74 -2.77
N SER A 187 11.40 6.06 -3.90
CA SER A 187 12.33 5.97 -5.02
C SER A 187 12.29 7.19 -5.96
N ASP A 188 11.35 8.12 -5.79
CA ASP A 188 11.33 9.39 -6.51
C ASP A 188 12.36 10.40 -5.99
N GLY A 189 13.31 9.92 -5.20
CA GLY A 189 14.48 10.68 -4.83
C GLY A 189 15.30 11.07 -6.05
N PRO A 190 16.12 12.11 -5.94
CA PRO A 190 16.97 12.55 -7.04
C PRO A 190 17.87 11.39 -7.50
N ASN A 191 17.97 11.21 -8.80
CA ASN A 191 18.92 10.27 -9.36
C ASN A 191 20.33 10.67 -8.91
N LEU A 192 21.06 9.71 -8.36
CA LEU A 192 22.45 9.94 -7.96
C LEU A 192 23.38 9.65 -9.14
N LEU A 193 24.27 10.58 -9.39
CA LEU A 193 25.33 10.40 -10.36
C LEU A 193 26.51 9.72 -9.67
N TRP A 194 26.89 8.55 -10.18
CA TRP A 194 28.07 7.82 -9.73
C TRP A 194 29.20 7.99 -10.73
N VAL A 195 30.38 8.40 -10.24
CA VAL A 195 31.58 8.61 -11.05
C VAL A 195 32.71 7.73 -10.53
N ARG A 196 33.48 7.13 -11.40
CA ARG A 196 34.66 6.32 -11.05
C ARG A 196 35.74 7.19 -10.41
N LYS A 197 35.84 7.09 -9.08
CA LYS A 197 36.80 7.88 -8.29
C LYS A 197 38.24 7.57 -8.68
N ASP A 198 38.58 6.31 -8.90
CA ASP A 198 39.91 5.85 -9.32
C ASP A 198 40.34 6.44 -10.69
N TRP A 199 39.40 6.66 -11.61
CA TRP A 199 39.67 7.30 -12.88
C TRP A 199 39.85 8.80 -12.71
N MET A 200 39.05 9.42 -11.87
CA MET A 200 39.21 10.83 -11.55
C MET A 200 40.60 11.12 -10.94
N GLU A 201 41.01 10.31 -9.96
CA GLU A 201 42.34 10.41 -9.32
C GLU A 201 43.47 10.22 -10.34
N LYS A 202 43.36 9.20 -11.21
CA LYS A 202 44.34 8.91 -12.26
C LYS A 202 44.54 10.06 -13.23
N LEU A 203 43.45 10.77 -13.56
CA LEU A 203 43.41 11.85 -14.51
C LEU A 203 43.50 13.26 -13.86
N GLY A 204 43.64 13.32 -12.54
CA GLY A 204 43.74 14.57 -11.80
C GLY A 204 42.48 15.44 -11.83
N LEU A 205 41.29 14.81 -11.96
CA LEU A 205 40.02 15.50 -12.04
C LEU A 205 39.44 15.74 -10.64
N SER A 206 38.80 16.89 -10.44
CA SER A 206 38.11 17.25 -9.20
C SER A 206 36.68 16.76 -9.18
N VAL A 207 36.07 16.70 -7.99
CA VAL A 207 34.64 16.41 -7.82
C VAL A 207 33.82 17.45 -8.58
N PRO A 208 32.85 17.03 -9.41
CA PRO A 208 32.04 17.96 -10.19
C PRO A 208 31.11 18.79 -9.31
N GLU A 209 31.03 20.08 -9.53
CA GLU A 209 30.11 21.01 -8.86
C GLU A 209 29.02 21.50 -9.81
N THR A 210 29.27 21.41 -11.11
CA THR A 210 28.35 21.86 -12.17
C THR A 210 28.11 20.77 -13.22
N ILE A 211 27.07 20.94 -14.03
CA ILE A 211 26.81 20.06 -15.19
C ILE A 211 27.95 20.13 -16.22
N ASP A 212 28.59 21.28 -16.36
CA ASP A 212 29.74 21.43 -17.27
C ASP A 212 30.94 20.63 -16.75
N ASP A 213 31.15 20.52 -15.44
CA ASP A 213 32.17 19.66 -14.87
C ASP A 213 31.88 18.18 -15.15
N VAL A 214 30.62 17.75 -15.00
CA VAL A 214 30.19 16.38 -15.33
C VAL A 214 30.48 16.10 -16.81
N LYS A 215 30.14 17.01 -17.70
CA LYS A 215 30.42 16.89 -19.13
C LYS A 215 31.91 16.82 -19.43
N HIS A 216 32.72 17.66 -18.76
CA HIS A 216 34.16 17.65 -18.89
C HIS A 216 34.75 16.30 -18.43
N ILE A 217 34.34 15.77 -17.28
CA ILE A 217 34.77 14.47 -16.77
C ILE A 217 34.41 13.38 -17.79
N ALA A 218 33.19 13.37 -18.31
CA ALA A 218 32.75 12.36 -19.26
C ALA A 218 33.56 12.37 -20.57
N LEU A 219 33.84 13.57 -21.10
CA LEU A 219 34.67 13.73 -22.29
C LEU A 219 36.11 13.28 -22.03
N THR A 220 36.71 13.71 -20.90
CA THR A 220 38.07 13.31 -20.53
C THR A 220 38.17 11.80 -20.35
N PHE A 221 37.20 11.14 -19.73
CA PHE A 221 37.18 9.69 -19.61
C PHE A 221 37.10 8.99 -20.97
N ALA A 222 36.34 9.55 -21.92
CA ALA A 222 36.26 9.02 -23.27
C ALA A 222 37.56 9.18 -24.06
N GLU A 223 38.21 10.36 -23.96
CA GLU A 223 39.42 10.70 -24.69
C GLU A 223 40.67 9.97 -24.14
N GLU A 224 40.83 9.98 -22.82
CA GLU A 224 42.02 9.42 -22.15
C GLU A 224 41.93 7.91 -21.90
N ASN A 225 40.75 7.32 -22.05
CA ASN A 225 40.49 5.90 -21.90
C ASN A 225 41.22 5.25 -20.69
N PRO A 226 40.98 5.71 -19.47
CA PRO A 226 41.72 5.27 -18.28
C PRO A 226 41.58 3.78 -17.97
N ALA A 227 40.56 3.12 -18.54
CA ALA A 227 40.33 1.69 -18.46
C ALA A 227 41.16 0.88 -19.47
N ASN A 228 41.74 1.53 -20.47
CA ASN A 228 42.45 0.89 -21.57
C ASN A 228 41.61 -0.18 -22.31
N GLN A 229 40.31 0.10 -22.49
CA GLN A 229 39.36 -0.77 -23.18
C GLN A 229 39.05 -0.26 -24.58
N GLU A 230 38.50 -1.11 -25.45
CA GLU A 230 38.03 -0.67 -26.76
C GLU A 230 36.93 0.37 -26.63
N MET A 231 37.04 1.46 -27.41
CA MET A 231 36.04 2.52 -27.44
C MET A 231 34.68 1.95 -27.83
N GLY A 232 33.71 2.04 -26.94
CA GLY A 232 32.37 1.46 -27.08
C GLY A 232 31.94 0.58 -25.90
N ASN A 233 32.90 0.12 -25.10
CA ASN A 233 32.66 -0.68 -23.90
C ASN A 233 32.91 0.10 -22.60
N ILE A 234 33.10 1.42 -22.69
CA ILE A 234 33.35 2.28 -21.51
C ILE A 234 32.02 2.77 -20.98
N CYS A 235 31.57 2.24 -19.85
CA CYS A 235 30.48 2.83 -19.09
C CYS A 235 31.02 4.03 -18.31
N LEU A 236 30.80 5.23 -18.81
CA LEU A 236 31.33 6.48 -18.26
C LEU A 236 30.57 6.96 -17.04
N LEU A 237 29.26 6.71 -16.98
CA LEU A 237 28.35 7.20 -15.94
C LEU A 237 27.31 6.11 -15.63
N TYR A 238 27.12 5.86 -14.34
CA TYR A 238 26.09 4.96 -13.84
C TYR A 238 24.99 5.81 -13.21
N THR A 239 23.88 5.99 -13.91
CA THR A 239 22.78 6.83 -13.40
C THR A 239 21.54 6.04 -13.00
N SER A 240 21.35 4.87 -13.57
CA SER A 240 20.23 3.95 -13.29
C SER A 240 20.49 2.64 -14.02
N PRO A 241 19.96 1.50 -13.58
CA PRO A 241 20.03 0.31 -14.38
C PRO A 241 19.41 0.58 -15.76
N SER A 242 20.22 0.42 -16.80
CA SER A 242 19.71 0.50 -18.18
C SER A 242 18.74 -0.67 -18.40
N PRO A 243 17.68 -0.51 -19.21
CA PRO A 243 16.85 -1.64 -19.63
C PRO A 243 17.61 -2.79 -20.28
N ARG A 244 18.88 -2.57 -20.66
CA ARG A 244 19.80 -3.61 -21.17
C ARG A 244 20.48 -4.44 -20.08
N ASP A 245 20.47 -3.94 -18.84
CA ASP A 245 21.11 -4.63 -17.70
C ASP A 245 20.15 -5.60 -17.00
N SER A 246 18.93 -5.74 -17.52
CA SER A 246 17.86 -6.61 -17.00
C SER A 246 17.72 -7.95 -17.75
N THR A 247 18.79 -8.42 -18.39
CA THR A 247 18.85 -9.78 -18.99
C THR A 247 19.64 -10.74 -18.13
#